data_01fed120d28edc39f66073eede50cbc3
#
_entry.id   01fed120d28edc39f66073eede50cbc3
#
_cell.length_a   1.000
_cell.length_b   1.000
_cell.length_c   1.000
_cell.angle_alpha   90.00
_cell.angle_beta   90.00
_cell.angle_gamma   90.00
#
_symmetry.space_group_name_H-M   'P 1'
#
loop_
_entity.id
_entity.type
_entity.pdbx_description
1 polymer ?
#
loop_
_entity_poly.entity_id
_entity_poly.type
_entity_poly.pdbx_seq_one_letter_code
_entity_poly.pdbx_strand_id
1 'polypeptide(L)'
;AWGDAVIVAPESIDTIASNPIGTGAFTFTDWVQGDRLELTRNESYWGQPAALETATFRFISDPTAAFAAVMAEDVDAFVGFPAPENLPQFEADPRFQVLVGNTEGETILSMNNKMPPFDNVLVRQAVSLAIDRQSIIDGAMFGYGTPIGTHFAPHNPDYVDLIANSTYN
;
A
#
# COMPACT_ATOMS: atom_id res chain seq x y z
N ALA A 1 6.56 -15.10 -0.28
CA ALA A 1 5.34 -15.72 0.23
C ALA A 1 5.32 -15.90 1.76
N TRP A 2 6.44 -15.64 2.45
CA TRP A 2 6.57 -15.77 3.92
C TRP A 2 6.96 -14.45 4.60
N GLY A 3 6.87 -13.32 3.90
CA GLY A 3 7.24 -12.01 4.43
C GLY A 3 6.43 -11.56 5.65
N ASP A 4 5.21 -12.08 5.79
CA ASP A 4 4.33 -11.76 6.92
C ASP A 4 4.50 -12.72 8.12
N ALA A 5 5.34 -13.76 7.96
CA ALA A 5 5.64 -14.69 9.04
C ALA A 5 6.84 -14.18 9.85
N VAL A 6 6.60 -13.73 11.08
CA VAL A 6 7.65 -13.28 11.98
C VAL A 6 8.24 -14.44 12.78
N ILE A 7 9.56 -14.44 12.95
CA ILE A 7 10.25 -15.34 13.87
C ILE A 7 10.43 -14.59 15.18
N VAL A 8 9.80 -15.07 16.22
CA VAL A 8 9.73 -14.40 17.53
C VAL A 8 10.83 -14.92 18.44
N ALA A 9 11.50 -14.03 19.15
CA ALA A 9 12.43 -14.42 20.21
C ALA A 9 11.66 -15.09 21.36
N PRO A 10 12.08 -16.26 21.87
CA PRO A 10 11.36 -16.98 22.93
C PRO A 10 11.07 -16.12 24.16
N GLU A 11 11.98 -15.24 24.53
CA GLU A 11 11.86 -14.32 25.67
C GLU A 11 10.82 -13.22 25.48
N SER A 12 10.35 -12.98 24.26
CA SER A 12 9.36 -11.93 23.94
C SER A 12 7.98 -12.48 23.60
N ILE A 13 7.77 -13.80 23.59
CA ILE A 13 6.50 -14.41 23.18
C ILE A 13 5.31 -13.84 23.96
N ASP A 14 5.43 -13.70 25.25
CA ASP A 14 4.34 -13.25 26.12
C ASP A 14 4.08 -11.73 26.06
N THR A 15 5.04 -10.97 25.53
CA THR A 15 4.99 -9.49 25.49
C THR A 15 4.98 -8.93 24.07
N ILE A 16 5.00 -9.76 23.05
CA ILE A 16 5.15 -9.32 21.65
C ILE A 16 4.09 -8.32 21.19
N ALA A 17 2.90 -8.40 21.75
CA ALA A 17 1.80 -7.47 21.40
C ALA A 17 2.02 -6.04 21.91
N SER A 18 2.88 -5.83 22.90
CA SER A 18 3.13 -4.52 23.52
C SER A 18 4.61 -4.13 23.59
N ASN A 19 5.51 -5.12 23.55
CA ASN A 19 6.95 -4.91 23.63
C ASN A 19 7.69 -5.95 22.77
N PRO A 20 7.58 -5.84 21.43
CA PRO A 20 8.25 -6.77 20.52
C PRO A 20 9.77 -6.62 20.57
N ILE A 21 10.49 -7.74 20.53
CA ILE A 21 11.94 -7.80 20.38
C ILE A 21 12.25 -8.35 18.99
N GLY A 22 12.89 -7.57 18.16
CA GLY A 22 13.28 -7.92 16.79
C GLY A 22 14.77 -7.81 16.56
N THR A 23 15.21 -8.28 15.39
CA THR A 23 16.63 -8.22 14.94
C THR A 23 16.84 -7.19 13.82
N GLY A 24 15.89 -6.28 13.61
CA GLY A 24 15.92 -5.26 12.57
C GLY A 24 16.87 -4.09 12.89
N ALA A 25 16.98 -3.17 11.94
CA ALA A 25 17.80 -1.96 12.05
C ALA A 25 17.28 -0.95 13.11
N PHE A 26 16.04 -1.12 13.56
CA PHE A 26 15.42 -0.35 14.62
C PHE A 26 14.84 -1.28 15.68
N THR A 27 14.78 -0.79 16.91
CA THR A 27 14.14 -1.41 18.07
C THR A 27 12.88 -0.65 18.44
N PHE A 28 11.91 -1.36 19.01
CA PHE A 28 10.69 -0.78 19.54
C PHE A 28 10.98 0.15 20.71
N THR A 29 10.32 1.31 20.74
CA THR A 29 10.44 2.28 21.82
C THR A 29 9.10 2.50 22.51
N ASP A 30 8.05 2.89 21.75
CA ASP A 30 6.74 3.20 22.29
C ASP A 30 5.64 3.00 21.22
N TRP A 31 4.43 2.71 21.65
CA TRP A 31 3.25 2.64 20.81
C TRP A 31 2.03 3.24 21.51
N VAL A 32 1.61 4.38 21.01
CA VAL A 32 0.33 5.00 21.40
C VAL A 32 -0.72 4.58 20.38
N GLN A 33 -1.62 3.68 20.77
CA GLN A 33 -2.63 3.11 19.87
C GLN A 33 -3.47 4.19 19.21
N GLY A 34 -3.58 4.13 17.87
CA GLY A 34 -4.33 5.10 17.06
C GLY A 34 -3.64 6.44 16.84
N ASP A 35 -2.46 6.66 17.40
CA ASP A 35 -1.68 7.89 17.23
C ASP A 35 -0.33 7.62 16.56
N ARG A 36 0.58 6.91 17.22
CA ARG A 36 1.94 6.71 16.70
C ARG A 36 2.65 5.46 17.20
N LEU A 37 3.63 5.04 16.44
CA LEU A 37 4.65 4.05 16.80
C LEU A 37 6.02 4.71 16.74
N GLU A 38 6.81 4.58 17.79
CA GLU A 38 8.17 5.11 17.89
C GLU A 38 9.21 3.99 17.90
N LEU A 39 10.24 4.15 17.09
CA LEU A 39 11.35 3.24 16.97
C LEU A 39 12.67 3.98 17.17
N THR A 40 13.66 3.31 17.78
CA THR A 40 15.03 3.83 17.95
C THR A 40 16.01 2.94 17.21
N ARG A 41 17.06 3.53 16.63
CA ARG A 41 18.12 2.79 15.94
C ARG A 41 18.70 1.68 16.81
N ASN A 42 18.84 0.50 16.23
CA ASN A 42 19.49 -0.64 16.86
C ASN A 42 21.01 -0.55 16.68
N GLU A 43 21.70 -0.12 17.72
CA GLU A 43 23.18 -0.01 17.70
C GLU A 43 23.88 -1.38 17.57
N SER A 44 23.17 -2.47 17.86
CA SER A 44 23.67 -3.85 17.73
C SER A 44 23.19 -4.53 16.43
N TYR A 45 22.71 -3.77 15.46
CA TYR A 45 22.21 -4.34 14.22
C TYR A 45 23.34 -5.04 13.44
N TRP A 46 23.07 -6.25 12.98
CA TRP A 46 24.05 -7.11 12.28
C TRP A 46 24.38 -6.64 10.85
N GLY A 47 23.55 -5.78 10.25
CA GLY A 47 23.75 -5.20 8.93
C GLY A 47 24.35 -3.79 8.99
N GLN A 48 24.12 -3.01 7.94
CA GLN A 48 24.52 -1.60 7.92
C GLN A 48 23.62 -0.80 8.88
N PRO A 49 24.17 -0.06 9.85
CA PRO A 49 23.40 0.77 10.76
C PRO A 49 22.51 1.78 10.03
N ALA A 50 21.31 2.02 10.55
CA ALA A 50 20.43 3.06 10.02
C ALA A 50 21.05 4.45 10.20
N ALA A 51 20.88 5.34 9.24
CA ALA A 51 21.33 6.72 9.32
C ALA A 51 20.51 7.55 10.34
N LEU A 52 19.21 7.23 10.47
CA LEU A 52 18.31 7.88 11.42
C LEU A 52 18.50 7.29 12.82
N GLU A 53 18.47 8.14 13.84
CA GLU A 53 18.49 7.72 15.25
C GLU A 53 17.11 7.26 15.72
N THR A 54 16.05 7.93 15.24
CA THR A 54 14.66 7.61 15.58
C THR A 54 13.81 7.60 14.32
N ALA A 55 12.72 6.81 14.35
CA ALA A 55 11.69 6.80 13.32
C ALA A 55 10.33 6.77 14.02
N THR A 56 9.48 7.76 13.71
CA THR A 56 8.11 7.86 14.26
C THR A 56 7.11 7.63 13.14
N PHE A 57 6.25 6.62 13.27
CA PHE A 57 5.16 6.34 12.37
C PHE A 57 3.88 6.91 12.95
N ARG A 58 3.32 7.94 12.34
CA ARG A 58 2.03 8.55 12.73
C ARG A 58 0.88 7.90 11.97
N PHE A 59 -0.23 7.62 12.64
CA PHE A 59 -1.42 7.02 12.03
C PHE A 59 -2.42 8.10 11.67
N ILE A 60 -2.43 8.54 10.41
CA ILE A 60 -3.32 9.59 9.91
C ILE A 60 -4.23 8.96 8.84
N SER A 61 -5.47 8.64 9.22
CA SER A 61 -6.43 7.95 8.34
C SER A 61 -7.33 8.90 7.54
N ASP A 62 -7.52 10.13 8.02
CA ASP A 62 -8.31 11.13 7.30
C ASP A 62 -7.49 11.76 6.17
N PRO A 63 -7.96 11.73 4.90
CA PRO A 63 -7.21 12.26 3.76
C PRO A 63 -6.91 13.76 3.84
N THR A 64 -7.82 14.54 4.43
CA THR A 64 -7.63 16.00 4.58
C THR A 64 -6.58 16.30 5.65
N ALA A 65 -6.61 15.55 6.76
CA ALA A 65 -5.58 15.66 7.79
C ALA A 65 -4.21 15.19 7.28
N ALA A 66 -4.15 14.14 6.45
CA ALA A 66 -2.92 13.68 5.82
C ALA A 66 -2.32 14.77 4.90
N PHE A 67 -3.15 15.39 4.06
CA PHE A 67 -2.73 16.51 3.22
C PHE A 67 -2.18 17.68 4.06
N ALA A 68 -2.91 18.08 5.09
CA ALA A 68 -2.49 19.18 5.97
C ALA A 68 -1.17 18.88 6.69
N ALA A 69 -0.98 17.64 7.18
CA ALA A 69 0.23 17.23 7.87
C ALA A 69 1.47 17.28 6.95
N VAL A 70 1.35 16.84 5.69
CA VAL A 70 2.44 16.92 4.72
C VAL A 70 2.72 18.37 4.36
N MET A 71 1.71 19.20 4.08
CA MET A 71 1.88 20.61 3.74
C MET A 71 2.49 21.43 4.86
N ALA A 72 2.20 21.08 6.12
CA ALA A 72 2.78 21.71 7.31
C ALA A 72 4.18 21.19 7.67
N GLU A 73 4.69 20.19 6.94
CA GLU A 73 5.95 19.51 7.24
C GLU A 73 5.94 18.84 8.65
N ASP A 74 4.75 18.45 9.13
CA ASP A 74 4.58 17.68 10.38
C ASP A 74 5.02 16.22 10.23
N VAL A 75 5.21 15.77 8.99
CA VAL A 75 5.75 14.45 8.61
C VAL A 75 6.75 14.63 7.47
N ASP A 76 7.86 13.89 7.52
CA ASP A 76 8.94 13.95 6.51
C ASP A 76 8.62 13.12 5.27
N ALA A 77 7.79 12.08 5.41
CA ALA A 77 7.38 11.20 4.32
C ALA A 77 5.98 10.63 4.57
N PHE A 78 5.22 10.42 3.50
CA PHE A 78 3.92 9.76 3.56
C PHE A 78 3.85 8.64 2.53
N VAL A 79 3.76 7.40 2.97
CA VAL A 79 3.67 6.20 2.12
C VAL A 79 2.19 5.86 1.89
N GLY A 80 1.80 5.60 0.64
CA GLY A 80 0.42 5.28 0.30
C GLY A 80 -0.53 6.44 0.59
N PHE A 81 -0.19 7.63 0.11
CA PHE A 81 -0.95 8.85 0.35
C PHE A 81 -2.42 8.70 -0.07
N PRO A 82 -3.39 8.95 0.84
CA PRO A 82 -4.79 8.56 0.66
C PRO A 82 -5.62 9.52 -0.20
N ALA A 83 -5.04 10.63 -0.70
CA ALA A 83 -5.71 11.66 -1.47
C ALA A 83 -4.96 11.97 -2.77
N PRO A 84 -4.95 11.05 -3.76
CA PRO A 84 -4.18 11.18 -4.99
C PRO A 84 -4.54 12.43 -5.81
N GLU A 85 -5.75 12.95 -5.66
CA GLU A 85 -6.19 14.22 -6.27
C GLU A 85 -5.36 15.43 -5.86
N ASN A 86 -4.66 15.35 -4.73
CA ASN A 86 -3.81 16.42 -4.22
C ASN A 86 -2.33 16.31 -4.64
N LEU A 87 -1.92 15.20 -5.24
CA LEU A 87 -0.52 14.99 -5.65
C LEU A 87 0.01 16.10 -6.58
N PRO A 88 -0.76 16.63 -7.55
CA PRO A 88 -0.29 17.75 -8.37
C PRO A 88 0.08 19.02 -7.58
N GLN A 89 -0.48 19.22 -6.38
CA GLN A 89 -0.12 20.37 -5.52
C GLN A 89 1.27 20.15 -4.90
N PHE A 90 1.60 18.93 -4.50
CA PHE A 90 2.95 18.60 -4.02
C PHE A 90 3.98 18.64 -5.17
N GLU A 91 3.63 18.15 -6.36
CA GLU A 91 4.51 18.21 -7.54
C GLU A 91 4.85 19.65 -7.95
N ALA A 92 3.93 20.59 -7.74
CA ALA A 92 4.13 22.01 -8.04
C ALA A 92 4.95 22.76 -6.97
N ASP A 93 5.14 22.19 -5.78
CA ASP A 93 5.85 22.81 -4.66
C ASP A 93 7.26 22.20 -4.53
N PRO A 94 8.34 22.98 -4.72
CA PRO A 94 9.71 22.47 -4.70
C PRO A 94 10.17 21.90 -3.34
N ARG A 95 9.40 22.07 -2.27
CA ARG A 95 9.67 21.46 -0.97
C ARG A 95 9.42 19.95 -0.97
N PHE A 96 8.60 19.45 -1.89
CA PHE A 96 8.15 18.05 -1.90
C PHE A 96 8.66 17.28 -3.12
N GLN A 97 8.82 16.01 -2.93
CA GLN A 97 9.06 15.04 -4.01
C GLN A 97 7.93 14.01 -4.02
N VAL A 98 7.23 13.90 -5.13
CA VAL A 98 6.22 12.85 -5.35
C VAL A 98 6.87 11.68 -6.08
N LEU A 99 6.74 10.49 -5.51
CA LEU A 99 7.19 9.24 -6.12
C LEU A 99 5.98 8.35 -6.38
N VAL A 100 5.73 8.03 -7.65
CA VAL A 100 4.66 7.13 -8.05
C VAL A 100 5.28 5.79 -8.45
N GLY A 101 4.87 4.73 -7.79
CA GLY A 101 5.36 3.38 -8.05
C GLY A 101 4.23 2.38 -8.22
N ASN A 102 4.51 1.29 -8.92
CA ASN A 102 3.59 0.16 -9.03
C ASN A 102 3.78 -0.77 -7.83
N THR A 103 2.67 -1.24 -7.27
CA THR A 103 2.63 -2.23 -6.19
C THR A 103 1.93 -3.49 -6.68
N GLU A 104 1.93 -4.55 -5.85
CA GLU A 104 1.10 -5.74 -6.07
C GLU A 104 -0.38 -5.52 -5.67
N GLY A 105 -0.73 -4.31 -5.21
CA GLY A 105 -2.11 -3.96 -4.86
C GLY A 105 -3.01 -3.90 -6.09
N GLU A 106 -4.18 -4.54 -6.01
CA GLU A 106 -5.14 -4.62 -7.10
C GLU A 106 -6.53 -4.15 -6.65
N THR A 107 -7.24 -3.46 -7.54
CA THR A 107 -8.68 -3.24 -7.39
C THR A 107 -9.43 -4.31 -8.14
N ILE A 108 -10.20 -5.13 -7.42
CA ILE A 108 -10.83 -6.34 -7.94
C ILE A 108 -12.36 -6.26 -7.79
N LEU A 109 -13.08 -6.63 -8.84
CA LEU A 109 -14.49 -7.00 -8.75
C LEU A 109 -14.61 -8.51 -8.56
N SER A 110 -14.87 -8.95 -7.32
CA SER A 110 -15.09 -10.36 -7.01
C SER A 110 -16.52 -10.80 -7.34
N MET A 111 -16.66 -11.90 -8.08
CA MET A 111 -17.96 -12.50 -8.43
C MET A 111 -18.07 -13.89 -7.79
N ASN A 112 -19.15 -14.14 -7.04
CA ASN A 112 -19.38 -15.46 -6.45
C ASN A 112 -19.86 -16.46 -7.52
N ASN A 113 -18.94 -17.21 -8.10
CA ASN A 113 -19.20 -18.17 -9.18
C ASN A 113 -19.97 -19.45 -8.76
N LYS A 114 -20.40 -19.54 -7.48
CA LYS A 114 -21.29 -20.60 -6.99
C LYS A 114 -22.74 -20.21 -6.95
N MET A 115 -23.05 -18.94 -7.22
CA MET A 115 -24.41 -18.39 -7.11
C MET A 115 -24.87 -17.74 -8.42
N PRO A 116 -26.15 -17.95 -8.83
CA PRO A 116 -26.75 -17.21 -9.93
C PRO A 116 -26.69 -15.69 -9.69
N PRO A 117 -26.49 -14.88 -10.73
CA PRO A 117 -26.27 -15.28 -12.13
C PRO A 117 -24.78 -15.57 -12.46
N PHE A 118 -23.88 -15.48 -11.47
CA PHE A 118 -22.42 -15.57 -11.68
C PHE A 118 -21.90 -17.02 -11.75
N ASP A 119 -22.73 -18.02 -11.54
CA ASP A 119 -22.43 -19.42 -11.85
C ASP A 119 -22.27 -19.64 -13.36
N ASN A 120 -22.88 -18.82 -14.20
CA ASN A 120 -22.71 -18.82 -15.64
C ASN A 120 -21.46 -18.02 -16.06
N VAL A 121 -20.52 -18.69 -16.74
CA VAL A 121 -19.29 -18.06 -17.23
C VAL A 121 -19.53 -16.92 -18.21
N LEU A 122 -20.57 -17.02 -19.06
CA LEU A 122 -20.92 -15.98 -20.03
C LEU A 122 -21.36 -14.68 -19.34
N VAL A 123 -22.04 -14.79 -18.21
CA VAL A 123 -22.43 -13.62 -17.41
C VAL A 123 -21.17 -12.94 -16.83
N ARG A 124 -20.24 -13.71 -16.30
CA ARG A 124 -18.98 -13.13 -15.77
C ARG A 124 -18.16 -12.46 -16.87
N GLN A 125 -18.10 -13.07 -18.06
CA GLN A 125 -17.44 -12.46 -19.22
C GLN A 125 -18.15 -11.17 -19.67
N ALA A 126 -19.47 -11.17 -19.73
CA ALA A 126 -20.26 -9.98 -20.08
C ALA A 126 -20.00 -8.83 -19.09
N VAL A 127 -19.99 -9.11 -17.79
CA VAL A 127 -19.64 -8.10 -16.76
C VAL A 127 -18.23 -7.58 -16.96
N SER A 128 -17.25 -8.45 -17.25
CA SER A 128 -15.87 -8.04 -17.48
C SER A 128 -15.73 -7.12 -18.70
N LEU A 129 -16.48 -7.38 -19.77
CA LEU A 129 -16.49 -6.55 -21.00
C LEU A 129 -17.26 -5.24 -20.82
N ALA A 130 -18.22 -5.18 -19.92
CA ALA A 130 -19.02 -4.00 -19.64
C ALA A 130 -18.33 -2.96 -18.73
N ILE A 131 -17.16 -3.29 -18.20
CA ILE A 131 -16.40 -2.39 -17.30
C ILE A 131 -15.33 -1.63 -18.09
N ASP A 132 -15.51 -0.33 -18.19
CA ASP A 132 -14.47 0.59 -18.68
C ASP A 132 -13.44 0.85 -17.59
N ARG A 133 -12.37 0.06 -17.60
CA ARG A 133 -11.29 0.16 -16.60
C ARG A 133 -10.56 1.49 -16.67
N GLN A 134 -10.37 2.02 -17.90
CA GLN A 134 -9.68 3.29 -18.06
C GLN A 134 -10.48 4.44 -17.46
N SER A 135 -11.79 4.48 -17.70
CA SER A 135 -12.67 5.49 -17.08
C SER A 135 -12.68 5.43 -15.55
N ILE A 136 -12.53 4.23 -14.96
CA ILE A 136 -12.40 4.09 -13.50
C ILE A 136 -11.05 4.66 -13.03
N ILE A 137 -9.96 4.34 -13.72
CA ILE A 137 -8.63 4.87 -13.40
C ILE A 137 -8.64 6.40 -13.49
N ASP A 138 -9.17 6.94 -14.57
CA ASP A 138 -9.18 8.40 -14.81
C ASP A 138 -10.10 9.11 -13.80
N GLY A 139 -11.30 8.58 -13.54
CA GLY A 139 -12.31 9.23 -12.72
C GLY A 139 -12.20 8.98 -11.22
N ALA A 140 -11.81 7.78 -10.80
CA ALA A 140 -11.76 7.40 -9.39
C ALA A 140 -10.35 7.31 -8.82
N MET A 141 -9.35 7.11 -9.67
CA MET A 141 -7.95 6.98 -9.28
C MET A 141 -7.08 8.15 -9.78
N PHE A 142 -7.71 9.19 -10.34
CA PHE A 142 -7.05 10.41 -10.84
C PHE A 142 -5.89 10.12 -11.82
N GLY A 143 -6.02 9.07 -12.62
CA GLY A 143 -5.00 8.63 -13.57
C GLY A 143 -3.89 7.75 -12.96
N TYR A 144 -3.87 7.56 -11.65
CA TYR A 144 -2.86 6.72 -10.97
C TYR A 144 -3.30 5.26 -10.95
N GLY A 145 -3.00 4.52 -12.00
CA GLY A 145 -3.30 3.10 -12.11
C GLY A 145 -2.93 2.55 -13.46
N THR A 146 -2.83 1.23 -13.54
CA THR A 146 -2.56 0.50 -14.79
C THR A 146 -3.59 -0.59 -14.97
N PRO A 147 -4.34 -0.65 -16.10
CA PRO A 147 -5.21 -1.78 -16.36
C PRO A 147 -4.37 -3.07 -16.44
N ILE A 148 -4.85 -4.12 -15.80
CA ILE A 148 -4.22 -5.44 -15.83
C ILE A 148 -5.18 -6.51 -16.36
N GLY A 149 -4.64 -7.50 -17.06
CA GLY A 149 -5.39 -8.59 -17.66
C GLY A 149 -5.36 -9.89 -16.87
N THR A 150 -4.54 -9.97 -15.82
CA THR A 150 -4.41 -11.10 -14.92
C THR A 150 -4.32 -10.62 -13.48
N HIS A 151 -4.24 -11.57 -12.54
CA HIS A 151 -4.17 -11.31 -11.10
C HIS A 151 -2.74 -10.97 -10.61
N PHE A 152 -1.82 -10.71 -11.49
CA PHE A 152 -0.46 -10.28 -11.17
C PHE A 152 -0.20 -8.89 -11.72
N ALA A 153 0.59 -8.11 -11.01
CA ALA A 153 1.04 -6.81 -11.49
C ALA A 153 2.06 -6.95 -12.65
N PRO A 154 2.16 -5.97 -13.57
CA PRO A 154 3.02 -6.10 -14.75
C PRO A 154 4.52 -6.30 -14.47
N HIS A 155 5.01 -5.93 -13.30
CA HIS A 155 6.40 -6.15 -12.88
C HIS A 155 6.64 -7.55 -12.27
N ASN A 156 5.59 -8.31 -12.02
CA ASN A 156 5.68 -9.67 -11.52
C ASN A 156 6.16 -10.61 -12.65
N PRO A 157 7.14 -11.50 -12.43
CA PRO A 157 7.64 -12.40 -13.47
C PRO A 157 6.59 -13.40 -13.99
N ASP A 158 5.51 -13.65 -13.23
CA ASP A 158 4.41 -14.53 -13.63
C ASP A 158 3.26 -13.77 -14.34
N TYR A 159 3.42 -12.46 -14.59
CA TYR A 159 2.43 -11.67 -15.30
C TYR A 159 2.28 -12.14 -16.77
N VAL A 160 1.03 -12.31 -17.18
CA VAL A 160 0.66 -12.53 -18.58
C VAL A 160 -0.32 -11.45 -19.00
N ASP A 161 0.00 -10.70 -20.03
CA ASP A 161 -0.92 -9.67 -20.53
C ASP A 161 -2.09 -10.29 -21.30
N LEU A 162 -3.23 -10.33 -20.66
CA LEU A 162 -4.50 -10.79 -21.22
C LEU A 162 -5.55 -9.66 -21.32
N ILE A 163 -5.14 -8.40 -21.23
CA ILE A 163 -6.06 -7.26 -21.19
C ILE A 163 -6.96 -7.19 -22.43
N ALA A 164 -6.42 -7.60 -23.60
CA ALA A 164 -7.18 -7.66 -24.85
C ALA A 164 -8.41 -8.59 -24.79
N ASN A 165 -8.43 -9.58 -23.88
CA ASN A 165 -9.55 -10.50 -23.69
C ASN A 165 -10.71 -9.88 -22.89
N SER A 166 -10.50 -8.71 -22.30
CA SER A 166 -11.49 -8.01 -21.46
C SER A 166 -11.59 -6.52 -21.81
N THR A 167 -11.37 -6.19 -23.08
CA THR A 167 -11.52 -4.83 -23.59
C THR A 167 -13.00 -4.42 -23.50
N TYR A 168 -13.23 -3.22 -22.96
CA TYR A 168 -14.57 -2.62 -22.86
C TYR A 168 -15.21 -2.51 -24.24
N ASN A 169 -16.49 -2.91 -24.34
CA ASN A 169 -17.28 -2.91 -25.58
C ASN A 169 -18.75 -2.56 -25.28
#